data_22f99c517f803f5310a5a3708e2bc810
#
_entry.id   22f99c517f803f5310a5a3708e2bc810
#
_cell.length_a   1.000
_cell.length_b   1.000
_cell.length_c   1.000
_cell.angle_alpha   90.00
_cell.angle_beta   90.00
_cell.angle_gamma   90.00
#
_symmetry.space_group_name_H-M   'P 1'
#
loop_
_entity.id
_entity.type
_entity.pdbx_description
1 polymer ?
#
loop_
_entity_poly.entity_id
_entity_poly.type
_entity_poly.pdbx_seq_one_letter_code
_entity_poly.pdbx_strand_id
1 'polypeptide(L)'
;EIDKVSFNPLFLFGGVGLGKTHLMHAVAWDIQERNPERKVVYLSAEKFMYEFVKSLRHKDIMAFKEKFRSVDVLMIDDIQFIAGKESTQEEFFHTFNSLVDQKKQIIISGDRSPSDLEGVGERLRSRLSFGVVGELHKTDYELRVRILKSKVTENKNVKVDNDIIEYLAKNITSNVRELEGGYRRLCAHVELVNRPLTLDTAKQILHDIFKANNKNVTIEEIQKRVSEYFNIRQSDMLSTRRSRVVARPRQIAMYLSKICTTKSLPEIGKLFGGRDHTTVIHAVKKVESLYKTDISFSKNI
;
A
#
# COMPACT_ATOMS: atom_id res chain seq x y z
N GLU A 1 15.21 -12.74 24.50
CA GLU A 1 16.40 -13.56 24.25
C GLU A 1 16.92 -13.24 22.85
N ILE A 2 17.87 -12.31 22.77
CA ILE A 2 18.37 -11.76 21.50
C ILE A 2 19.34 -12.72 20.80
N ASP A 3 19.76 -13.77 21.46
CA ASP A 3 20.77 -14.72 20.97
C ASP A 3 20.21 -15.92 20.19
N LYS A 4 18.91 -16.10 20.14
CA LYS A 4 18.26 -17.10 19.28
C LYS A 4 17.55 -16.40 18.14
N VAL A 5 18.08 -16.59 16.94
CA VAL A 5 17.39 -16.22 15.71
C VAL A 5 16.18 -17.15 15.55
N SER A 6 15.04 -16.74 16.13
CA SER A 6 13.82 -17.56 16.18
C SER A 6 13.08 -17.60 14.84
N PHE A 7 13.26 -16.55 14.01
CA PHE A 7 12.52 -16.37 12.77
C PHE A 7 13.48 -15.89 11.68
N ASN A 8 13.91 -16.80 10.81
CA ASN A 8 14.89 -16.47 9.78
C ASN A 8 14.59 -17.21 8.45
N PRO A 9 14.33 -16.47 7.38
CA PRO A 9 14.17 -15.03 7.31
C PRO A 9 12.87 -14.52 7.95
N LEU A 10 12.81 -13.24 8.29
CA LEU A 10 11.57 -12.51 8.50
C LEU A 10 11.23 -11.79 7.19
N PHE A 11 10.13 -12.15 6.58
CA PHE A 11 9.64 -11.52 5.35
C PHE A 11 8.40 -10.69 5.64
N LEU A 12 8.48 -9.38 5.39
CA LEU A 12 7.38 -8.44 5.59
C LEU A 12 6.81 -8.00 4.24
N PHE A 13 5.53 -8.21 4.02
CA PHE A 13 4.91 -7.78 2.77
C PHE A 13 3.62 -6.99 2.97
N GLY A 14 3.22 -6.28 1.93
CA GLY A 14 2.00 -5.48 1.93
C GLY A 14 2.07 -4.37 0.90
N GLY A 15 0.96 -3.71 0.68
CA GLY A 15 0.84 -2.63 -0.31
C GLY A 15 1.80 -1.47 -0.10
N VAL A 16 1.85 -0.59 -1.07
CA VAL A 16 2.70 0.61 -1.02
C VAL A 16 2.24 1.53 0.11
N GLY A 17 3.21 2.08 0.87
CA GLY A 17 2.93 3.08 1.91
C GLY A 17 2.33 2.54 3.22
N LEU A 18 2.32 1.21 3.44
CA LEU A 18 1.82 0.61 4.69
C LEU A 18 2.83 0.61 5.84
N GLY A 19 4.03 1.13 5.63
CA GLY A 19 5.02 1.30 6.69
C GLY A 19 6.07 0.18 6.78
N LYS A 20 6.24 -0.69 5.76
CA LYS A 20 7.27 -1.74 5.73
C LYS A 20 8.67 -1.18 6.05
N THR A 21 9.10 -0.22 5.26
CA THR A 21 10.38 0.49 5.44
C THR A 21 10.51 1.09 6.84
N HIS A 22 9.45 1.74 7.34
CA HIS A 22 9.45 2.33 8.68
C HIS A 22 9.63 1.28 9.77
N LEU A 23 8.93 0.15 9.67
CA LEU A 23 9.07 -0.96 10.60
C LEU A 23 10.49 -1.55 10.56
N MET A 24 11.07 -1.72 9.36
CA MET A 24 12.45 -2.21 9.22
C MET A 24 13.45 -1.26 9.87
N HIS A 25 13.30 0.06 9.66
CA HIS A 25 14.14 1.06 10.33
C HIS A 25 13.99 1.00 11.85
N ALA A 26 12.75 0.92 12.37
CA ALA A 26 12.52 0.83 13.81
C ALA A 26 13.19 -0.42 14.42
N VAL A 27 13.11 -1.55 13.73
CA VAL A 27 13.80 -2.79 14.15
C VAL A 27 15.33 -2.61 14.10
N ALA A 28 15.87 -1.98 13.06
CA ALA A 28 17.32 -1.72 12.97
C ALA A 28 17.81 -0.84 14.12
N TRP A 29 17.07 0.19 14.46
CA TRP A 29 17.41 1.10 15.56
C TRP A 29 17.32 0.39 16.92
N ASP A 30 16.27 -0.37 17.18
CA ASP A 30 16.13 -1.14 18.42
C ASP A 30 17.28 -2.16 18.59
N ILE A 31 17.70 -2.83 17.53
CA ILE A 31 18.83 -3.75 17.56
C ILE A 31 20.12 -3.00 17.89
N GLN A 32 20.37 -1.86 17.27
CA GLN A 32 21.58 -1.06 17.53
C GLN A 32 21.60 -0.44 18.93
N GLU A 33 20.45 0.01 19.43
CA GLU A 33 20.34 0.57 20.79
C GLU A 33 20.62 -0.51 21.85
N ARG A 34 20.09 -1.72 21.67
CA ARG A 34 20.30 -2.84 22.60
C ARG A 34 21.68 -3.48 22.49
N ASN A 35 22.25 -3.51 21.29
CA ASN A 35 23.54 -4.14 21.02
C ASN A 35 24.34 -3.32 19.99
N PRO A 36 25.05 -2.27 20.43
CA PRO A 36 25.82 -1.38 19.54
C PRO A 36 26.91 -2.09 18.73
N GLU A 37 27.43 -3.22 19.24
CA GLU A 37 28.48 -4.03 18.56
C GLU A 37 27.94 -4.85 17.38
N ARG A 38 26.60 -5.00 17.25
CA ARG A 38 26.02 -5.74 16.14
C ARG A 38 26.12 -4.97 14.83
N LYS A 39 26.65 -5.65 13.83
CA LYS A 39 26.77 -5.11 12.47
C LYS A 39 25.44 -5.28 11.74
N VAL A 40 24.62 -4.24 11.75
CA VAL A 40 23.34 -4.18 11.04
C VAL A 40 23.55 -3.47 9.70
N VAL A 41 23.20 -4.11 8.61
CA VAL A 41 23.18 -3.50 7.26
C VAL A 41 21.78 -3.46 6.72
N TYR A 42 21.29 -2.25 6.47
CA TYR A 42 20.01 -1.98 5.81
C TYR A 42 20.24 -1.35 4.45
N LEU A 43 19.63 -1.89 3.41
CA LEU A 43 19.63 -1.30 2.07
C LEU A 43 18.41 -1.77 1.25
N SER A 44 18.08 -1.01 0.19
CA SER A 44 17.11 -1.48 -0.79
C SER A 44 17.70 -2.56 -1.69
N ALA A 45 16.85 -3.43 -2.24
CA ALA A 45 17.27 -4.44 -3.22
C ALA A 45 17.91 -3.80 -4.48
N GLU A 46 17.45 -2.61 -4.87
CA GLU A 46 18.07 -1.83 -5.94
C GLU A 46 19.48 -1.41 -5.59
N LYS A 47 19.74 -0.96 -4.35
CA LYS A 47 21.08 -0.61 -3.88
C LYS A 47 22.00 -1.83 -3.82
N PHE A 48 21.48 -2.98 -3.38
CA PHE A 48 22.21 -4.25 -3.41
C PHE A 48 22.65 -4.60 -4.83
N MET A 49 21.72 -4.53 -5.79
CA MET A 49 22.00 -4.76 -7.21
C MET A 49 23.06 -3.79 -7.74
N TYR A 50 22.93 -2.51 -7.42
CA TYR A 50 23.91 -1.50 -7.85
C TYR A 50 25.32 -1.81 -7.32
N GLU A 51 25.46 -2.14 -6.04
CA GLU A 51 26.74 -2.49 -5.41
C GLU A 51 27.34 -3.77 -6.03
N PHE A 52 26.51 -4.77 -6.33
CA PHE A 52 26.92 -5.99 -7.01
C PHE A 52 27.44 -5.70 -8.42
N VAL A 53 26.69 -4.98 -9.24
CA VAL A 53 27.12 -4.62 -10.60
C VAL A 53 28.40 -3.78 -10.58
N LYS A 54 28.51 -2.87 -9.62
CA LYS A 54 29.73 -2.07 -9.40
C LYS A 54 30.93 -2.96 -9.10
N SER A 55 30.78 -3.94 -8.21
CA SER A 55 31.87 -4.87 -7.84
C SER A 55 32.32 -5.74 -9.02
N LEU A 56 31.39 -6.15 -9.90
CA LEU A 56 31.72 -6.84 -11.14
C LEU A 56 32.57 -5.98 -12.08
N ARG A 57 32.18 -4.71 -12.28
CA ARG A 57 32.91 -3.77 -13.14
C ARG A 57 34.32 -3.48 -12.64
N HIS A 58 34.49 -3.37 -11.33
CA HIS A 58 35.79 -3.08 -10.69
C HIS A 58 36.60 -4.34 -10.38
N LYS A 59 36.08 -5.54 -10.70
CA LYS A 59 36.70 -6.85 -10.39
C LYS A 59 36.95 -7.06 -8.89
N ASP A 60 36.13 -6.46 -8.05
CA ASP A 60 36.25 -6.50 -6.58
C ASP A 60 35.05 -7.21 -5.93
N ILE A 61 34.75 -8.40 -6.44
CA ILE A 61 33.65 -9.23 -5.95
C ILE A 61 33.90 -9.74 -4.53
N MET A 62 35.18 -9.92 -4.15
CA MET A 62 35.52 -10.42 -2.82
C MET A 62 35.16 -9.43 -1.74
N ALA A 63 35.47 -8.16 -1.90
CA ALA A 63 35.07 -7.11 -0.95
C ALA A 63 33.55 -6.97 -0.85
N PHE A 64 32.82 -7.13 -1.96
CA PHE A 64 31.36 -7.17 -1.94
C PHE A 64 30.83 -8.34 -1.08
N LYS A 65 31.35 -9.55 -1.30
CA LYS A 65 30.96 -10.75 -0.54
C LYS A 65 31.29 -10.59 0.94
N GLU A 66 32.46 -10.10 1.26
CA GLU A 66 32.87 -9.85 2.65
C GLU A 66 31.95 -8.84 3.33
N LYS A 67 31.63 -7.73 2.64
CA LYS A 67 30.75 -6.68 3.15
C LYS A 67 29.37 -7.22 3.56
N PHE A 68 28.74 -8.05 2.73
CA PHE A 68 27.37 -8.52 2.96
C PHE A 68 27.27 -9.86 3.70
N ARG A 69 28.33 -10.67 3.72
CA ARG A 69 28.33 -11.97 4.40
C ARG A 69 28.92 -11.92 5.83
N SER A 70 29.55 -10.79 6.23
CA SER A 70 30.12 -10.59 7.57
C SER A 70 29.20 -9.81 8.52
N VAL A 71 27.96 -9.60 8.16
CA VAL A 71 26.99 -8.84 8.97
C VAL A 71 26.27 -9.75 9.97
N ASP A 72 25.78 -9.18 11.07
CA ASP A 72 24.95 -9.92 12.04
C ASP A 72 23.49 -9.87 11.66
N VAL A 73 23.06 -8.77 11.00
CA VAL A 73 21.70 -8.59 10.52
C VAL A 73 21.75 -7.96 9.13
N LEU A 74 21.17 -8.64 8.14
CA LEU A 74 20.98 -8.12 6.79
C LEU A 74 19.50 -7.77 6.59
N MET A 75 19.24 -6.50 6.25
CA MET A 75 17.90 -6.02 5.94
C MET A 75 17.83 -5.57 4.49
N ILE A 76 16.95 -6.20 3.70
CA ILE A 76 16.74 -5.87 2.29
C ILE A 76 15.32 -5.37 2.09
N ASP A 77 15.21 -4.11 1.70
CA ASP A 77 13.90 -3.49 1.44
C ASP A 77 13.53 -3.61 -0.04
N ASP A 78 12.24 -3.87 -0.30
CA ASP A 78 11.64 -3.92 -1.64
C ASP A 78 12.32 -4.94 -2.59
N ILE A 79 12.31 -6.23 -2.19
CA ILE A 79 12.95 -7.33 -2.92
C ILE A 79 12.48 -7.47 -4.38
N GLN A 80 11.27 -7.00 -4.72
CA GLN A 80 10.74 -7.05 -6.08
C GLN A 80 11.62 -6.31 -7.10
N PHE A 81 12.50 -5.40 -6.70
CA PHE A 81 13.38 -4.69 -7.63
C PHE A 81 14.48 -5.56 -8.25
N ILE A 82 14.77 -6.74 -7.70
CA ILE A 82 15.67 -7.70 -8.36
C ILE A 82 14.93 -8.68 -9.28
N ALA A 83 13.61 -8.54 -9.46
CA ALA A 83 12.83 -9.37 -10.38
C ALA A 83 13.39 -9.26 -11.81
N GLY A 84 13.55 -10.39 -12.49
CA GLY A 84 14.14 -10.45 -13.84
C GLY A 84 15.64 -10.19 -13.90
N LYS A 85 16.36 -10.04 -12.77
CA LYS A 85 17.80 -9.82 -12.70
C LYS A 85 18.52 -11.07 -12.21
N GLU A 86 18.62 -12.08 -13.09
CA GLU A 86 19.06 -13.43 -12.75
C GLU A 86 20.40 -13.46 -12.00
N SER A 87 21.44 -12.80 -12.50
CA SER A 87 22.76 -12.78 -11.85
C SER A 87 22.74 -12.10 -10.46
N THR A 88 21.90 -11.09 -10.27
CA THR A 88 21.70 -10.45 -8.96
C THR A 88 20.95 -11.39 -8.01
N GLN A 89 19.93 -12.08 -8.50
CA GLN A 89 19.18 -13.06 -7.70
C GLN A 89 20.08 -14.23 -7.26
N GLU A 90 20.95 -14.67 -8.13
CA GLU A 90 21.92 -15.75 -7.83
C GLU A 90 22.91 -15.32 -6.73
N GLU A 91 23.51 -14.13 -6.86
CA GLU A 91 24.41 -13.63 -5.81
C GLU A 91 23.68 -13.35 -4.49
N PHE A 92 22.45 -12.85 -4.57
CA PHE A 92 21.62 -12.68 -3.38
C PHE A 92 21.29 -14.02 -2.71
N PHE A 93 20.97 -15.05 -3.50
CA PHE A 93 20.73 -16.41 -3.00
C PHE A 93 21.95 -16.98 -2.27
N HIS A 94 23.16 -16.79 -2.82
CA HIS A 94 24.41 -17.21 -2.17
C HIS A 94 24.68 -16.44 -0.88
N THR A 95 24.45 -15.13 -0.88
CA THR A 95 24.59 -14.29 0.31
C THR A 95 23.60 -14.71 1.39
N PHE A 96 22.34 -14.95 1.01
CA PHE A 96 21.28 -15.44 1.89
C PHE A 96 21.67 -16.76 2.57
N ASN A 97 22.06 -17.78 1.79
CA ASN A 97 22.46 -19.08 2.33
C ASN A 97 23.66 -18.95 3.28
N SER A 98 24.68 -18.19 2.91
CA SER A 98 25.84 -17.97 3.76
C SER A 98 25.48 -17.36 5.13
N LEU A 99 24.52 -16.42 5.16
CA LEU A 99 24.06 -15.81 6.41
C LEU A 99 23.20 -16.77 7.23
N VAL A 100 22.33 -17.56 6.60
CA VAL A 100 21.53 -18.59 7.29
C VAL A 100 22.41 -19.64 7.92
N ASP A 101 23.43 -20.13 7.20
CA ASP A 101 24.38 -21.13 7.68
C ASP A 101 25.17 -20.62 8.91
N GLN A 102 25.47 -19.32 8.93
CA GLN A 102 26.13 -18.63 10.05
C GLN A 102 25.15 -18.21 11.16
N LYS A 103 23.86 -18.58 11.07
CA LYS A 103 22.80 -18.19 12.02
C LYS A 103 22.64 -16.67 12.16
N LYS A 104 22.91 -15.91 11.11
CA LYS A 104 22.72 -14.44 11.06
C LYS A 104 21.28 -14.12 10.68
N GLN A 105 20.75 -13.02 11.21
CA GLN A 105 19.36 -12.62 10.95
C GLN A 105 19.20 -11.98 9.56
N ILE A 106 18.16 -12.37 8.85
CA ILE A 106 17.76 -11.76 7.58
C ILE A 106 16.33 -11.24 7.71
N ILE A 107 16.14 -9.97 7.34
CA ILE A 107 14.82 -9.32 7.29
C ILE A 107 14.63 -8.76 5.88
N ILE A 108 13.52 -9.10 5.25
CA ILE A 108 13.26 -8.73 3.85
C ILE A 108 11.87 -8.11 3.76
N SER A 109 11.72 -7.10 2.94
CA SER A 109 10.40 -6.59 2.58
C SER A 109 10.07 -6.82 1.11
N GLY A 110 8.77 -6.90 0.83
CA GLY A 110 8.23 -7.01 -0.54
C GLY A 110 6.87 -6.31 -0.68
N ASP A 111 6.44 -6.08 -1.90
CA ASP A 111 5.12 -5.53 -2.20
C ASP A 111 4.01 -6.58 -2.13
N ARG A 112 4.36 -7.86 -2.19
CA ARG A 112 3.47 -9.03 -2.16
C ARG A 112 4.14 -10.22 -1.47
N SER A 113 3.39 -11.30 -1.26
CA SER A 113 3.91 -12.53 -0.64
C SER A 113 5.06 -13.14 -1.46
N PRO A 114 5.97 -13.91 -0.86
CA PRO A 114 7.05 -14.58 -1.61
C PRO A 114 6.53 -15.47 -2.74
N SER A 115 5.38 -16.13 -2.56
CA SER A 115 4.76 -16.97 -3.60
C SER A 115 4.34 -16.17 -4.84
N ASP A 116 3.96 -14.92 -4.65
CA ASP A 116 3.39 -14.05 -5.68
C ASP A 116 4.43 -13.12 -6.34
N LEU A 117 5.71 -13.26 -5.95
CA LEU A 117 6.81 -12.47 -6.55
C LEU A 117 7.10 -12.95 -7.98
N GLU A 118 6.50 -12.28 -8.96
CA GLU A 118 6.76 -12.51 -10.36
C GLU A 118 8.21 -12.11 -10.73
N GLY A 119 8.85 -12.88 -11.62
CA GLY A 119 10.22 -12.62 -12.06
C GLY A 119 11.31 -12.93 -11.03
N VAL A 120 10.96 -13.46 -9.87
CA VAL A 120 11.89 -14.02 -8.88
C VAL A 120 11.94 -15.53 -9.03
N GLY A 121 13.15 -16.09 -9.18
CA GLY A 121 13.37 -17.52 -9.36
C GLY A 121 12.80 -18.38 -8.23
N GLU A 122 12.32 -19.58 -8.57
CA GLU A 122 11.64 -20.48 -7.63
C GLU A 122 12.50 -20.83 -6.40
N ARG A 123 13.80 -21.04 -6.60
CA ARG A 123 14.74 -21.34 -5.52
C ARG A 123 14.78 -20.21 -4.48
N LEU A 124 14.82 -18.97 -4.93
CA LEU A 124 14.84 -17.82 -4.04
C LEU A 124 13.48 -17.64 -3.35
N ARG A 125 12.36 -17.75 -4.07
CA ARG A 125 11.01 -17.70 -3.49
C ARG A 125 10.81 -18.74 -2.39
N SER A 126 11.28 -19.97 -2.60
CA SER A 126 11.24 -21.03 -1.60
C SER A 126 12.00 -20.64 -0.33
N ARG A 127 13.20 -20.04 -0.46
CA ARG A 127 13.99 -19.56 0.68
C ARG A 127 13.33 -18.41 1.42
N LEU A 128 12.74 -17.47 0.69
CA LEU A 128 12.00 -16.35 1.27
C LEU A 128 10.77 -16.80 2.06
N SER A 129 10.13 -17.90 1.65
CA SER A 129 8.96 -18.49 2.30
C SER A 129 9.30 -19.37 3.49
N PHE A 130 10.57 -19.77 3.68
CA PHE A 130 10.98 -20.76 4.70
C PHE A 130 10.81 -20.25 6.13
N GLY A 131 10.98 -18.94 6.36
CA GLY A 131 10.89 -18.34 7.69
C GLY A 131 9.48 -17.88 8.05
N VAL A 132 9.40 -16.73 8.71
CA VAL A 132 8.12 -16.10 9.05
C VAL A 132 7.77 -15.06 7.99
N VAL A 133 6.56 -15.18 7.46
CA VAL A 133 6.00 -14.25 6.48
C VAL A 133 4.88 -13.46 7.16
N GLY A 134 5.08 -12.15 7.31
CA GLY A 134 4.13 -11.23 7.95
C GLY A 134 3.52 -10.26 6.95
N GLU A 135 2.20 -10.21 6.90
CA GLU A 135 1.47 -9.25 6.08
C GLU A 135 1.18 -7.96 6.85
N LEU A 136 1.51 -6.83 6.25
CA LEU A 136 1.12 -5.51 6.74
C LEU A 136 -0.20 -5.10 6.09
N HIS A 137 -1.23 -5.02 6.92
CA HIS A 137 -2.55 -4.57 6.51
C HIS A 137 -2.70 -3.05 6.57
N LYS A 138 -3.79 -2.55 5.97
CA LYS A 138 -4.16 -1.13 6.09
C LYS A 138 -4.35 -0.75 7.55
N THR A 139 -3.89 0.43 7.90
CA THR A 139 -4.03 0.98 9.25
C THR A 139 -5.51 1.20 9.62
N ASP A 140 -5.89 0.83 10.83
CA ASP A 140 -7.17 1.21 11.40
C ASP A 140 -7.22 2.70 11.77
N TYR A 141 -8.40 3.19 12.16
CA TYR A 141 -8.57 4.59 12.51
C TYR A 141 -7.71 5.01 13.70
N GLU A 142 -7.63 4.18 14.73
CA GLU A 142 -6.91 4.49 15.95
C GLU A 142 -5.40 4.59 15.72
N LEU A 143 -4.84 3.69 14.91
CA LEU A 143 -3.44 3.72 14.54
C LEU A 143 -3.12 4.97 13.70
N ARG A 144 -4.00 5.36 12.77
CA ARG A 144 -3.82 6.60 12.00
C ARG A 144 -3.80 7.84 12.90
N VAL A 145 -4.70 7.92 13.88
CA VAL A 145 -4.71 9.01 14.88
C VAL A 145 -3.42 9.02 15.69
N ARG A 146 -2.94 7.84 16.14
CA ARG A 146 -1.67 7.74 16.90
C ARG A 146 -0.47 8.19 16.07
N ILE A 147 -0.39 7.77 14.80
CA ILE A 147 0.67 8.20 13.89
C ILE A 147 0.67 9.73 13.73
N LEU A 148 -0.49 10.34 13.49
CA LEU A 148 -0.59 11.79 13.36
C LEU A 148 -0.22 12.52 14.64
N LYS A 149 -0.65 12.04 15.80
CA LYS A 149 -0.28 12.63 17.10
C LYS A 149 1.22 12.58 17.36
N SER A 150 1.89 11.46 17.00
CA SER A 150 3.35 11.36 17.08
C SER A 150 4.01 12.42 16.19
N LYS A 151 3.54 12.57 14.94
CA LYS A 151 4.07 13.58 14.01
C LYS A 151 3.87 15.02 14.46
N VAL A 152 2.75 15.31 15.11
CA VAL A 152 2.49 16.63 15.71
C VAL A 152 3.45 16.90 16.87
N THR A 153 3.75 15.87 17.68
CA THR A 153 4.70 16.00 18.80
C THR A 153 6.13 16.24 18.33
N GLU A 154 6.52 15.59 17.21
CA GLU A 154 7.83 15.78 16.55
C GLU A 154 7.97 17.20 15.97
N ASN A 155 6.90 17.78 15.42
CA ASN A 155 6.91 19.11 14.81
C ASN A 155 6.34 20.17 15.76
N LYS A 156 7.19 20.75 16.58
CA LYS A 156 6.82 21.78 17.57
C LYS A 156 6.44 23.13 16.98
N ASN A 157 6.71 23.34 15.69
CA ASN A 157 6.51 24.65 15.04
C ASN A 157 5.06 24.91 14.61
N VAL A 158 4.25 23.86 14.47
CA VAL A 158 2.88 23.98 14.00
C VAL A 158 1.92 23.36 15.00
N LYS A 159 1.02 24.19 15.54
CA LYS A 159 -0.09 23.68 16.37
C LYS A 159 -1.19 23.14 15.46
N VAL A 160 -1.52 21.88 15.66
CA VAL A 160 -2.62 21.20 14.94
C VAL A 160 -3.62 20.70 15.96
N ASP A 161 -4.84 21.18 15.88
CA ASP A 161 -5.93 20.81 16.79
C ASP A 161 -6.38 19.37 16.55
N ASN A 162 -6.94 18.73 17.59
CA ASN A 162 -7.41 17.34 17.51
C ASN A 162 -8.45 17.13 16.40
N ASP A 163 -9.34 18.09 16.17
CA ASP A 163 -10.37 18.00 15.11
C ASP A 163 -9.76 17.83 13.71
N ILE A 164 -8.60 18.47 13.48
CA ILE A 164 -7.88 18.34 12.19
C ILE A 164 -7.21 16.98 12.10
N ILE A 165 -6.65 16.47 13.20
CA ILE A 165 -6.05 15.13 13.28
C ILE A 165 -7.12 14.07 12.97
N GLU A 166 -8.27 14.16 13.61
CA GLU A 166 -9.41 13.26 13.40
C GLU A 166 -9.94 13.35 11.95
N TYR A 167 -10.03 14.56 11.42
CA TYR A 167 -10.43 14.80 10.04
C TYR A 167 -9.47 14.12 9.04
N LEU A 168 -8.15 14.26 9.20
CA LEU A 168 -7.14 13.57 8.39
C LEU A 168 -7.29 12.06 8.51
N ALA A 169 -7.32 11.53 9.74
CA ALA A 169 -7.39 10.11 10.00
C ALA A 169 -8.67 9.45 9.45
N LYS A 170 -9.79 10.19 9.43
CA LYS A 170 -11.07 9.72 8.90
C LYS A 170 -11.09 9.68 7.37
N ASN A 171 -10.50 10.67 6.72
CA ASN A 171 -10.63 10.85 5.28
C ASN A 171 -9.46 10.25 4.48
N ILE A 172 -8.26 10.10 5.05
CA ILE A 172 -7.13 9.46 4.39
C ILE A 172 -6.98 8.03 4.93
N THR A 173 -7.57 7.07 4.22
CA THR A 173 -7.62 5.65 4.63
C THR A 173 -6.79 4.76 3.72
N SER A 174 -6.21 5.30 2.67
CA SER A 174 -5.47 4.57 1.64
C SER A 174 -4.17 3.95 2.18
N ASN A 175 -3.28 4.79 2.71
CA ASN A 175 -2.00 4.37 3.27
C ASN A 175 -1.37 5.46 4.15
N VAL A 176 -0.34 5.09 4.93
CA VAL A 176 0.35 5.99 5.87
C VAL A 176 1.14 7.08 5.13
N ARG A 177 1.69 6.78 3.95
CA ARG A 177 2.45 7.77 3.16
C ARG A 177 1.57 8.94 2.74
N GLU A 178 0.35 8.67 2.30
CA GLU A 178 -0.62 9.70 1.95
C GLU A 178 -1.12 10.46 3.19
N LEU A 179 -1.31 9.75 4.31
CA LEU A 179 -1.68 10.36 5.58
C LEU A 179 -0.63 11.38 6.04
N GLU A 180 0.65 10.99 6.05
CA GLU A 180 1.77 11.89 6.34
C GLU A 180 1.90 13.01 5.30
N GLY A 181 1.67 12.71 4.03
CA GLY A 181 1.67 13.71 2.95
C GLY A 181 0.62 14.79 3.16
N GLY A 182 -0.60 14.40 3.56
CA GLY A 182 -1.66 15.33 3.93
C GLY A 182 -1.27 16.23 5.12
N TYR A 183 -0.73 15.62 6.18
CA TYR A 183 -0.24 16.36 7.33
C TYR A 183 0.88 17.36 6.97
N ARG A 184 1.91 16.92 6.24
CA ARG A 184 3.02 17.80 5.80
C ARG A 184 2.53 18.97 4.96
N ARG A 185 1.52 18.78 4.13
CA ARG A 185 0.94 19.85 3.31
C ARG A 185 0.25 20.91 4.17
N LEU A 186 -0.44 20.50 5.25
CA LEU A 186 -1.03 21.44 6.22
C LEU A 186 0.07 22.23 6.95
N CYS A 187 1.14 21.56 7.40
CA CYS A 187 2.26 22.22 8.05
C CYS A 187 2.93 23.26 7.14
N ALA A 188 3.23 22.86 5.91
CA ALA A 188 3.82 23.76 4.91
C ALA A 188 2.95 24.99 4.64
N HIS A 189 1.61 24.82 4.60
CA HIS A 189 0.71 25.96 4.42
C HIS A 189 0.79 26.94 5.60
N VAL A 190 0.80 26.41 6.84
CA VAL A 190 0.91 27.27 8.06
C VAL A 190 2.24 28.03 8.05
N GLU A 191 3.34 27.37 7.73
CA GLU A 191 4.68 27.96 7.68
C GLU A 191 4.81 29.05 6.59
N LEU A 192 4.20 28.82 5.41
CA LEU A 192 4.26 29.75 4.30
C LEU A 192 3.31 30.95 4.45
N VAL A 193 2.10 30.73 4.98
CA VAL A 193 1.06 31.76 5.07
C VAL A 193 1.11 32.49 6.42
N ASN A 194 1.80 31.91 7.42
CA ASN A 194 1.92 32.42 8.79
C ASN A 194 0.54 32.74 9.43
N ARG A 195 -0.44 31.84 9.20
CA ARG A 195 -1.78 31.92 9.79
C ARG A 195 -2.11 30.65 10.54
N PRO A 196 -2.88 30.70 11.63
CA PRO A 196 -3.31 29.54 12.37
C PRO A 196 -4.13 28.61 11.47
N LEU A 197 -3.93 27.30 11.63
CA LEU A 197 -4.64 26.28 10.90
C LEU A 197 -6.04 26.07 11.50
N THR A 198 -7.07 26.35 10.72
CA THR A 198 -8.46 26.04 11.08
C THR A 198 -8.93 24.79 10.34
N LEU A 199 -9.98 24.13 10.87
CA LEU A 199 -10.55 22.95 10.21
C LEU A 199 -11.05 23.26 8.79
N ASP A 200 -11.63 24.45 8.56
CA ASP A 200 -12.12 24.84 7.23
C ASP A 200 -10.97 25.09 6.24
N THR A 201 -9.89 25.71 6.70
CA THR A 201 -8.67 25.85 5.90
C THR A 201 -8.07 24.48 5.58
N ALA A 202 -8.02 23.56 6.54
CA ALA A 202 -7.55 22.21 6.34
C ALA A 202 -8.39 21.46 5.29
N LYS A 203 -9.73 21.60 5.35
CA LYS A 203 -10.63 21.01 4.34
C LYS A 203 -10.35 21.54 2.94
N GLN A 204 -10.14 22.86 2.79
CA GLN A 204 -9.83 23.47 1.50
C GLN A 204 -8.51 22.97 0.92
N ILE A 205 -7.43 22.96 1.73
CA ILE A 205 -6.10 22.51 1.31
C ILE A 205 -6.11 21.03 0.89
N LEU A 206 -6.86 20.21 1.61
CA LEU A 206 -6.90 18.77 1.37
C LEU A 206 -7.94 18.35 0.33
N HIS A 207 -8.86 19.24 -0.06
CA HIS A 207 -9.88 18.97 -1.07
C HIS A 207 -9.29 18.42 -2.37
N ASP A 208 -8.17 18.97 -2.83
CA ASP A 208 -7.52 18.54 -4.06
C ASP A 208 -6.86 17.15 -3.92
N ILE A 209 -6.36 16.80 -2.73
CA ILE A 209 -5.85 15.45 -2.43
C ILE A 209 -7.00 14.45 -2.49
N PHE A 210 -8.11 14.75 -1.85
CA PHE A 210 -9.28 13.87 -1.85
C PHE A 210 -9.89 13.73 -3.24
N LYS A 211 -9.91 14.83 -4.00
CA LYS A 211 -10.37 14.83 -5.39
C LYS A 211 -9.44 14.03 -6.31
N ALA A 212 -8.12 14.05 -6.06
CA ALA A 212 -7.15 13.24 -6.79
C ALA A 212 -7.24 11.75 -6.41
N ASN A 213 -7.44 11.42 -5.14
CA ASN A 213 -7.59 10.06 -4.66
C ASN A 213 -8.93 9.42 -5.07
N ASN A 214 -9.99 10.23 -5.16
CA ASN A 214 -11.27 9.80 -5.71
C ASN A 214 -11.26 9.66 -7.25
N LYS A 215 -10.20 10.13 -7.93
CA LYS A 215 -10.08 10.01 -9.40
C LYS A 215 -9.62 8.61 -9.86
N ASN A 216 -9.23 7.73 -8.97
CA ASN A 216 -8.65 6.43 -9.35
C ASN A 216 -9.67 5.31 -9.56
N VAL A 217 -10.96 5.55 -9.33
CA VAL A 217 -12.00 4.56 -9.66
C VAL A 217 -12.68 4.99 -10.95
N THR A 218 -12.39 4.31 -12.05
CA THR A 218 -13.06 4.55 -13.32
C THR A 218 -14.38 3.78 -13.38
N ILE A 219 -15.33 4.27 -14.19
CA ILE A 219 -16.62 3.57 -14.38
C ILE A 219 -16.38 2.19 -15.00
N GLU A 220 -15.41 2.07 -15.88
CA GLU A 220 -15.00 0.81 -16.51
C GLU A 220 -14.49 -0.20 -15.47
N GLU A 221 -13.73 0.25 -14.49
CA GLU A 221 -13.28 -0.59 -13.39
C GLU A 221 -14.43 -1.03 -12.48
N ILE A 222 -15.38 -0.13 -12.18
CA ILE A 222 -16.61 -0.49 -11.46
C ILE A 222 -17.39 -1.54 -12.22
N GLN A 223 -17.58 -1.34 -13.53
CA GLN A 223 -18.27 -2.30 -14.40
C GLN A 223 -17.58 -3.66 -14.36
N LYS A 224 -16.26 -3.70 -14.47
CA LYS A 224 -15.45 -4.91 -14.43
C LYS A 224 -15.63 -5.65 -13.11
N ARG A 225 -15.39 -5.00 -11.97
CA ARG A 225 -15.49 -5.61 -10.63
C ARG A 225 -16.90 -6.11 -10.32
N VAL A 226 -17.93 -5.34 -10.66
CA VAL A 226 -19.33 -5.75 -10.47
C VAL A 226 -19.66 -6.94 -11.39
N SER A 227 -19.15 -6.97 -12.63
CA SER A 227 -19.34 -8.10 -13.53
C SER A 227 -18.72 -9.38 -12.99
N GLU A 228 -17.48 -9.31 -12.49
CA GLU A 228 -16.77 -10.41 -11.85
C GLU A 228 -17.53 -10.94 -10.63
N TYR A 229 -17.97 -10.04 -9.75
CA TYR A 229 -18.69 -10.41 -8.53
C TYR A 229 -20.03 -11.14 -8.81
N PHE A 230 -20.78 -10.70 -9.82
CA PHE A 230 -22.05 -11.31 -10.21
C PHE A 230 -21.92 -12.40 -11.28
N ASN A 231 -20.69 -12.73 -11.67
CA ASN A 231 -20.36 -13.73 -12.69
C ASN A 231 -21.12 -13.51 -14.01
N ILE A 232 -21.14 -12.26 -14.51
CA ILE A 232 -21.71 -11.85 -15.80
C ILE A 232 -20.61 -11.24 -16.68
N ARG A 233 -20.85 -11.20 -17.99
CA ARG A 233 -19.90 -10.57 -18.92
C ARG A 233 -19.97 -9.04 -18.79
N GLN A 234 -18.83 -8.36 -18.86
CA GLN A 234 -18.80 -6.89 -18.85
C GLN A 234 -19.64 -6.27 -19.99
N SER A 235 -19.69 -6.93 -21.16
CA SER A 235 -20.56 -6.54 -22.27
C SER A 235 -22.04 -6.53 -21.93
N ASP A 236 -22.49 -7.35 -20.96
CA ASP A 236 -23.88 -7.35 -20.52
C ASP A 236 -24.26 -6.08 -19.75
N MET A 237 -23.27 -5.40 -19.13
CA MET A 237 -23.50 -4.07 -18.50
C MET A 237 -23.96 -3.02 -19.51
N LEU A 238 -23.46 -3.09 -20.73
CA LEU A 238 -23.78 -2.13 -21.82
C LEU A 238 -25.01 -2.58 -22.61
N SER A 239 -25.41 -3.85 -22.53
CA SER A 239 -26.49 -4.44 -23.33
C SER A 239 -27.86 -3.87 -22.99
N THR A 240 -28.80 -4.00 -23.92
CA THR A 240 -30.22 -3.62 -23.74
C THR A 240 -31.04 -4.66 -22.94
N ARG A 241 -30.42 -5.80 -22.56
CA ARG A 241 -31.08 -6.89 -21.83
C ARG A 241 -31.67 -6.40 -20.51
N ARG A 242 -32.94 -6.79 -20.24
CA ARG A 242 -33.69 -6.40 -19.05
C ARG A 242 -33.88 -7.55 -18.04
N SER A 243 -33.25 -8.72 -18.30
CA SER A 243 -33.34 -9.85 -17.35
C SER A 243 -32.81 -9.45 -15.98
N ARG A 244 -33.39 -9.92 -14.91
CA ARG A 244 -33.03 -9.56 -13.52
C ARG A 244 -31.58 -9.88 -13.20
N VAL A 245 -31.02 -10.94 -13.80
CA VAL A 245 -29.62 -11.36 -13.65
C VAL A 245 -28.64 -10.31 -14.13
N VAL A 246 -29.00 -9.53 -15.16
CA VAL A 246 -28.14 -8.47 -15.74
C VAL A 246 -28.54 -7.09 -15.23
N ALA A 247 -29.86 -6.86 -15.06
CA ALA A 247 -30.38 -5.54 -14.68
C ALA A 247 -29.96 -5.14 -13.24
N ARG A 248 -29.96 -6.09 -12.29
CA ARG A 248 -29.61 -5.81 -10.89
C ARG A 248 -28.12 -5.45 -10.73
N PRO A 249 -27.15 -6.22 -11.26
CA PRO A 249 -25.75 -5.83 -11.27
C PRO A 249 -25.50 -4.47 -11.92
N ARG A 250 -26.15 -4.20 -13.05
CA ARG A 250 -26.06 -2.90 -13.75
C ARG A 250 -26.54 -1.74 -12.88
N GLN A 251 -27.66 -1.90 -12.16
CA GLN A 251 -28.16 -0.88 -11.24
C GLN A 251 -27.18 -0.61 -10.11
N ILE A 252 -26.55 -1.66 -9.55
CA ILE A 252 -25.51 -1.56 -8.53
C ILE A 252 -24.29 -0.83 -9.09
N ALA A 253 -23.84 -1.19 -10.29
CA ALA A 253 -22.69 -0.52 -10.93
C ALA A 253 -22.98 0.97 -11.20
N MET A 254 -24.19 1.35 -11.63
CA MET A 254 -24.58 2.76 -11.78
C MET A 254 -24.61 3.51 -10.44
N TYR A 255 -25.09 2.88 -9.38
CA TYR A 255 -25.10 3.43 -8.03
C TYR A 255 -23.66 3.66 -7.52
N LEU A 256 -22.79 2.66 -7.62
CA LEU A 256 -21.39 2.78 -7.26
C LEU A 256 -20.67 3.85 -8.09
N SER A 257 -20.97 3.94 -9.40
CA SER A 257 -20.42 4.98 -10.26
C SER A 257 -20.80 6.39 -9.79
N LYS A 258 -22.03 6.59 -9.29
CA LYS A 258 -22.45 7.87 -8.71
C LYS A 258 -21.70 8.21 -7.42
N ILE A 259 -21.45 7.22 -6.57
CA ILE A 259 -20.82 7.45 -5.25
C ILE A 259 -19.30 7.54 -5.38
N CYS A 260 -18.68 6.66 -6.16
CA CYS A 260 -17.23 6.49 -6.22
C CYS A 260 -16.56 7.37 -7.30
N THR A 261 -17.34 8.05 -8.16
CA THR A 261 -16.77 8.91 -9.21
C THR A 261 -17.36 10.33 -9.18
N THR A 262 -16.66 11.26 -9.79
CA THR A 262 -17.13 12.66 -9.94
C THR A 262 -18.00 12.87 -11.20
N LYS A 263 -18.37 11.77 -11.90
CA LYS A 263 -19.12 11.83 -13.14
C LYS A 263 -20.58 12.21 -12.91
N SER A 264 -21.11 13.06 -13.80
CA SER A 264 -22.52 13.44 -13.80
C SER A 264 -23.44 12.26 -14.21
N LEU A 265 -24.70 12.30 -13.82
CA LEU A 265 -25.66 11.27 -14.19
C LEU A 265 -25.80 11.03 -15.70
N PRO A 266 -25.78 12.08 -16.56
CA PRO A 266 -25.75 11.89 -18.01
C PRO A 266 -24.49 11.19 -18.52
N GLU A 267 -23.29 11.52 -17.97
CA GLU A 267 -22.04 10.86 -18.32
C GLU A 267 -22.05 9.38 -17.91
N ILE A 268 -22.56 9.07 -16.71
CA ILE A 268 -22.75 7.69 -16.26
C ILE A 268 -23.66 6.95 -17.24
N GLY A 269 -24.82 7.51 -17.57
CA GLY A 269 -25.74 6.90 -18.51
C GLY A 269 -25.11 6.58 -19.86
N LYS A 270 -24.32 7.51 -20.40
CA LYS A 270 -23.58 7.35 -21.65
C LYS A 270 -22.60 6.16 -21.60
N LEU A 271 -21.89 6.00 -20.50
CA LEU A 271 -20.91 4.91 -20.30
C LEU A 271 -21.58 3.55 -19.97
N PHE A 272 -22.88 3.52 -19.70
CA PHE A 272 -23.66 2.28 -19.52
C PHE A 272 -24.51 1.94 -20.76
N GLY A 273 -23.98 2.19 -21.96
CA GLY A 273 -24.63 1.82 -23.22
C GLY A 273 -25.61 2.88 -23.73
N GLY A 274 -25.31 4.17 -23.52
CA GLY A 274 -26.09 5.30 -24.04
C GLY A 274 -27.44 5.48 -23.34
N ARG A 275 -27.53 5.14 -22.05
CA ARG A 275 -28.78 5.25 -21.29
C ARG A 275 -29.03 6.69 -20.85
N ASP A 276 -30.32 7.04 -20.82
CA ASP A 276 -30.75 8.33 -20.31
C ASP A 276 -30.43 8.48 -18.81
N HIS A 277 -30.19 9.72 -18.38
CA HIS A 277 -29.94 10.05 -16.98
C HIS A 277 -31.07 9.65 -16.03
N THR A 278 -32.32 9.63 -16.50
CA THR A 278 -33.47 9.16 -15.74
C THR A 278 -33.36 7.68 -15.36
N THR A 279 -32.80 6.85 -16.26
CA THR A 279 -32.50 5.44 -15.99
C THR A 279 -31.47 5.31 -14.85
N VAL A 280 -30.46 6.17 -14.82
CA VAL A 280 -29.46 6.19 -13.74
C VAL A 280 -30.11 6.62 -12.42
N ILE A 281 -30.96 7.65 -12.43
CA ILE A 281 -31.70 8.10 -11.24
C ILE A 281 -32.56 6.96 -10.65
N HIS A 282 -33.30 6.25 -11.51
CA HIS A 282 -34.10 5.12 -11.07
C HIS A 282 -33.26 3.98 -10.51
N ALA A 283 -32.13 3.68 -11.14
CA ALA A 283 -31.19 2.66 -10.66
C ALA A 283 -30.66 3.01 -9.25
N VAL A 284 -30.24 4.25 -9.06
CA VAL A 284 -29.73 4.76 -7.79
C VAL A 284 -30.78 4.67 -6.69
N LYS A 285 -31.99 5.22 -6.91
CA LYS A 285 -33.08 5.17 -5.93
C LYS A 285 -33.45 3.73 -5.54
N LYS A 286 -33.46 2.82 -6.51
CA LYS A 286 -33.77 1.42 -6.26
C LYS A 286 -32.72 0.72 -5.41
N VAL A 287 -31.44 0.98 -5.66
CA VAL A 287 -30.35 0.42 -4.85
C VAL A 287 -30.34 1.03 -3.45
N GLU A 288 -30.54 2.34 -3.32
CA GLU A 288 -30.68 3.02 -2.02
C GLU A 288 -31.84 2.46 -1.18
N SER A 289 -32.96 2.14 -1.81
CA SER A 289 -34.10 1.48 -1.14
C SER A 289 -33.74 0.08 -0.67
N LEU A 290 -33.07 -0.73 -1.49
CA LEU A 290 -32.61 -2.07 -1.12
C LEU A 290 -31.58 -2.04 0.00
N TYR A 291 -30.66 -1.08 -0.02
CA TYR A 291 -29.66 -0.90 1.02
C TYR A 291 -30.28 -0.62 2.40
N LYS A 292 -31.41 0.07 2.45
CA LYS A 292 -32.15 0.36 3.69
C LYS A 292 -33.01 -0.79 4.19
N THR A 293 -33.47 -1.66 3.31
CA THR A 293 -34.45 -2.71 3.64
C THR A 293 -33.85 -4.10 3.80
N ASP A 294 -32.66 -4.36 3.27
CA ASP A 294 -32.01 -5.68 3.24
C ASP A 294 -30.62 -5.64 3.87
N ILE A 295 -30.53 -6.13 5.12
CA ILE A 295 -29.29 -6.17 5.90
C ILE A 295 -28.23 -7.07 5.24
N SER A 296 -28.64 -8.13 4.55
CA SER A 296 -27.73 -9.04 3.84
C SER A 296 -27.12 -8.36 2.61
N PHE A 297 -27.90 -7.51 1.95
CA PHE A 297 -27.49 -6.72 0.80
C PHE A 297 -26.50 -5.61 1.20
N SER A 298 -26.69 -4.99 2.37
CA SER A 298 -25.83 -3.92 2.86
C SER A 298 -24.41 -4.37 3.25
N LYS A 299 -24.22 -5.66 3.56
CA LYS A 299 -22.91 -6.26 3.87
C LYS A 299 -22.09 -6.63 2.63
N ASN A 300 -22.74 -6.70 1.47
CA ASN A 300 -22.14 -7.20 0.22
C ASN A 300 -21.88 -6.08 -0.82
N ILE A 301 -22.14 -4.84 -0.50
CA ILE A 301 -21.84 -3.65 -1.30
C ILE A 301 -21.01 -2.65 -0.51
#